data_3f497baab385137edfa3a38cad3ca31a
#
_entry.id   3f497baab385137edfa3a38cad3ca31a
#
_cell.length_a   1.000
_cell.length_b   1.000
_cell.length_c   1.000
_cell.angle_alpha   90.00
_cell.angle_beta   90.00
_cell.angle_gamma   90.00
#
_symmetry.space_group_name_H-M   'P 1'
#
loop_
_entity.id
_entity.type
_entity.pdbx_description
1 polymer ?
#
loop_
_entity_poly.entity_id
_entity_poly.type
_entity_poly.pdbx_seq_one_letter_code
_entity_poly.pdbx_strand_id
1 'polypeptide(L)'
;GIERAYLLADIPYSASHDLPMVLDAAAQLQQDGVKGVKVEGFRPDVFVALASSEVDGWAHLGFTPQLIEKPALQAKDSKSADQLIEESQQLETAGAVGIILELVPEAVAQQVSQLLRIPVIGIGAGMHCDGQVQVWHDLVGLETRVYKHAFRLGDAYNTQTESVQAYRNLIADK
;
A
#
# COMPACT_ATOMS: atom_id res chain seq x y z
N GLY A 1 2.63 -15.38 15.22
CA GLY A 1 1.72 -14.45 14.57
C GLY A 1 2.02 -13.01 14.94
N ILE A 2 1.27 -12.09 14.36
CA ILE A 2 1.35 -10.65 14.67
C ILE A 2 0.48 -10.39 15.91
N GLU A 3 1.11 -9.94 17.00
CA GLU A 3 0.40 -9.75 18.29
C GLU A 3 0.23 -8.27 18.66
N ARG A 4 1.10 -7.38 18.14
CA ARG A 4 1.17 -5.98 18.57
C ARG A 4 1.02 -4.96 17.45
N ALA A 5 1.33 -5.34 16.22
CA ALA A 5 1.19 -4.46 15.06
C ALA A 5 -0.24 -4.45 14.53
N TYR A 6 -0.65 -3.29 14.00
CA TYR A 6 -1.89 -3.19 13.22
C TYR A 6 -1.72 -3.98 11.92
N LEU A 7 -2.59 -4.95 11.70
CA LEU A 7 -2.56 -5.79 10.49
C LEU A 7 -3.55 -5.24 9.48
N LEU A 8 -3.01 -4.76 8.37
CA LEU A 8 -3.75 -4.30 7.19
C LEU A 8 -3.58 -5.31 6.06
N ALA A 9 -4.67 -5.82 5.51
CA ALA A 9 -4.66 -6.77 4.40
C ALA A 9 -5.25 -6.15 3.14
N ASP A 10 -4.67 -6.49 1.99
CA ASP A 10 -5.18 -6.04 0.69
C ASP A 10 -6.40 -6.87 0.28
N ILE A 11 -7.47 -6.21 -0.16
CA ILE A 11 -8.56 -6.88 -0.89
C ILE A 11 -8.02 -7.28 -2.27
N PRO A 12 -8.08 -8.56 -2.65
CA PRO A 12 -7.55 -9.01 -3.94
C PRO A 12 -8.35 -8.45 -5.11
N TYR A 13 -7.67 -8.22 -6.24
CA TYR A 13 -8.28 -7.71 -7.47
C TYR A 13 -9.57 -8.43 -7.88
N SER A 14 -9.59 -9.75 -7.75
CA SER A 14 -10.77 -10.58 -8.10
C SER A 14 -12.00 -10.23 -7.28
N ALA A 15 -11.86 -9.73 -6.07
CA ALA A 15 -12.96 -9.32 -5.18
C ALA A 15 -13.23 -7.82 -5.22
N SER A 16 -12.25 -6.98 -5.64
CA SER A 16 -12.32 -5.52 -5.51
C SER A 16 -13.40 -4.82 -6.36
N HIS A 17 -13.92 -5.49 -7.39
CA HIS A 17 -14.89 -4.90 -8.33
C HIS A 17 -16.36 -5.03 -7.88
N ASP A 18 -16.63 -5.92 -6.94
CA ASP A 18 -17.99 -6.25 -6.50
C ASP A 18 -18.12 -5.97 -5.00
N LEU A 19 -19.04 -5.07 -4.63
CA LEU A 19 -19.21 -4.66 -3.23
C LEU A 19 -19.51 -5.83 -2.28
N PRO A 20 -20.45 -6.76 -2.57
CA PRO A 20 -20.65 -7.95 -1.76
C PRO A 20 -19.35 -8.77 -1.57
N MET A 21 -18.57 -9.00 -2.63
CA MET A 21 -17.31 -9.74 -2.53
C MET A 21 -16.27 -9.04 -1.65
N VAL A 22 -16.19 -7.70 -1.71
CA VAL A 22 -15.31 -6.93 -0.81
C VAL A 22 -15.71 -7.14 0.64
N LEU A 23 -17.01 -7.05 0.94
CA LEU A 23 -17.51 -7.19 2.31
C LEU A 23 -17.33 -8.62 2.85
N ASP A 24 -17.56 -9.64 2.02
CA ASP A 24 -17.31 -11.03 2.38
C ASP A 24 -15.83 -11.29 2.66
N ALA A 25 -14.93 -10.79 1.79
CA ALA A 25 -13.49 -10.89 2.00
C ALA A 25 -13.04 -10.18 3.27
N ALA A 26 -13.56 -8.97 3.52
CA ALA A 26 -13.25 -8.21 4.73
C ALA A 26 -13.70 -8.95 6.00
N ALA A 27 -14.89 -9.53 6.00
CA ALA A 27 -15.42 -10.32 7.11
C ALA A 27 -14.58 -11.58 7.38
N GLN A 28 -14.12 -12.27 6.34
CA GLN A 28 -13.23 -13.43 6.48
C GLN A 28 -11.87 -13.03 7.07
N LEU A 29 -11.26 -11.97 6.53
CA LEU A 29 -9.98 -11.45 7.03
C LEU A 29 -10.07 -11.02 8.49
N GLN A 30 -11.18 -10.41 8.90
CA GLN A 30 -11.42 -10.04 10.29
C GLN A 30 -11.42 -11.26 11.23
N GLN A 31 -12.06 -12.37 10.82
CA GLN A 31 -12.06 -13.62 11.59
C GLN A 31 -10.63 -14.16 11.80
N ASP A 32 -9.72 -13.90 10.85
CA ASP A 32 -8.30 -14.26 10.94
C ASP A 32 -7.46 -13.25 11.74
N GLY A 33 -8.09 -12.22 12.32
CA GLY A 33 -7.45 -11.23 13.19
C GLY A 33 -6.92 -9.99 12.47
N VAL A 34 -7.26 -9.79 11.19
CA VAL A 34 -6.98 -8.57 10.43
C VAL A 34 -7.83 -7.44 11.00
N LYS A 35 -7.22 -6.25 11.16
CA LYS A 35 -7.88 -5.06 11.70
C LYS A 35 -8.44 -4.16 10.61
N GLY A 36 -7.74 -4.06 9.50
CA GLY A 36 -8.15 -3.23 8.39
C GLY A 36 -7.96 -3.90 7.04
N VAL A 37 -8.73 -3.47 6.07
CA VAL A 37 -8.59 -3.89 4.67
C VAL A 37 -8.25 -2.71 3.78
N LYS A 38 -7.35 -2.93 2.82
CA LYS A 38 -6.95 -1.93 1.83
C LYS A 38 -7.68 -2.17 0.51
N VAL A 39 -8.27 -1.11 -0.03
CA VAL A 39 -9.00 -1.12 -1.30
C VAL A 39 -8.41 -0.10 -2.25
N GLU A 40 -8.03 -0.53 -3.45
CA GLU A 40 -7.44 0.32 -4.48
C GLU A 40 -8.50 1.07 -5.29
N GLY A 41 -8.19 2.34 -5.61
CA GLY A 41 -9.00 3.22 -6.41
C GLY A 41 -10.09 3.97 -5.64
N PHE A 42 -10.82 4.81 -6.39
CA PHE A 42 -11.88 5.64 -5.84
C PHE A 42 -13.18 4.83 -5.71
N ARG A 43 -13.45 4.33 -4.52
CA ARG A 43 -14.60 3.45 -4.19
C ARG A 43 -15.37 3.91 -2.94
N PRO A 44 -15.99 5.11 -2.95
CA PRO A 44 -16.74 5.61 -1.79
C PRO A 44 -17.87 4.66 -1.34
N ASP A 45 -18.47 3.92 -2.26
CA ASP A 45 -19.49 2.90 -1.97
C ASP A 45 -18.98 1.83 -0.98
N VAL A 46 -17.74 1.38 -1.15
CA VAL A 46 -17.11 0.40 -0.28
C VAL A 46 -16.88 0.98 1.11
N PHE A 47 -16.37 2.20 1.21
CA PHE A 47 -16.05 2.82 2.49
C PHE A 47 -17.29 3.15 3.31
N VAL A 48 -18.39 3.59 2.66
CA VAL A 48 -19.70 3.74 3.32
C VAL A 48 -20.17 2.41 3.91
N ALA A 49 -20.00 1.30 3.19
CA ALA A 49 -20.41 0.00 3.69
C ALA A 49 -19.48 -0.51 4.81
N LEU A 50 -18.17 -0.36 4.68
CA LEU A 50 -17.19 -0.74 5.72
C LEU A 50 -17.33 0.08 6.99
N ALA A 51 -17.70 1.36 6.89
CA ALA A 51 -17.94 2.21 8.06
C ALA A 51 -19.05 1.70 9.00
N SER A 52 -19.92 0.82 8.50
CA SER A 52 -20.95 0.14 9.29
C SER A 52 -20.51 -1.24 9.80
N SER A 53 -19.27 -1.64 9.55
CA SER A 53 -18.67 -2.90 9.97
C SER A 53 -17.65 -2.69 11.09
N GLU A 54 -17.09 -3.76 11.61
CA GLU A 54 -15.99 -3.71 12.59
C GLU A 54 -14.60 -3.76 11.93
N VAL A 55 -14.53 -3.63 10.58
CA VAL A 55 -13.28 -3.67 9.81
C VAL A 55 -12.95 -2.28 9.32
N ASP A 56 -11.76 -1.81 9.64
CA ASP A 56 -11.26 -0.52 9.19
C ASP A 56 -11.02 -0.53 7.67
N GLY A 57 -11.61 0.42 6.94
CA GLY A 57 -11.38 0.59 5.50
C GLY A 57 -10.24 1.56 5.22
N TRP A 58 -9.17 1.10 4.57
CA TRP A 58 -8.05 1.92 4.09
C TRP A 58 -8.11 2.11 2.58
N ALA A 59 -8.09 3.35 2.14
CA ALA A 59 -8.05 3.67 0.72
C ALA A 59 -6.63 3.63 0.18
N HIS A 60 -6.48 3.32 -1.12
CA HIS A 60 -5.22 3.41 -1.82
C HIS A 60 -5.39 4.17 -3.13
N LEU A 61 -4.75 5.32 -3.23
CA LEU A 61 -4.81 6.23 -4.38
C LEU A 61 -3.42 6.49 -4.97
N GLY A 62 -3.38 7.13 -6.12
CA GLY A 62 -2.18 7.35 -6.91
C GLY A 62 -1.92 6.19 -7.85
N PHE A 63 -0.74 5.61 -7.84
CA PHE A 63 -0.49 4.36 -8.55
C PHE A 63 -1.15 3.21 -7.78
N THR A 64 -2.03 2.51 -8.45
CA THR A 64 -2.80 1.37 -7.92
C THR A 64 -2.39 0.13 -8.69
N PRO A 65 -1.47 -0.71 -8.16
CA PRO A 65 -0.86 -1.83 -8.89
C PRO A 65 -1.86 -2.83 -9.44
N GLN A 66 -3.00 -3.00 -8.78
CA GLN A 66 -4.06 -3.91 -9.24
C GLN A 66 -4.83 -3.36 -10.45
N LEU A 67 -4.82 -2.04 -10.68
CA LEU A 67 -5.59 -1.36 -11.73
C LEU A 67 -4.70 -0.81 -12.85
N ILE A 68 -3.43 -0.55 -12.58
CA ILE A 68 -2.48 0.10 -13.51
C ILE A 68 -1.25 -0.80 -13.70
N GLU A 69 -1.03 -1.28 -14.92
CA GLU A 69 0.06 -2.22 -15.24
C GLU A 69 1.47 -1.66 -15.01
N LYS A 70 1.69 -0.38 -15.33
CA LYS A 70 3.05 0.19 -15.34
C LYS A 70 3.19 1.25 -14.26
N PRO A 71 4.15 1.08 -13.33
CA PRO A 71 4.44 2.10 -12.34
C PRO A 71 4.79 3.43 -12.99
N ALA A 72 4.03 4.46 -12.64
CA ALA A 72 4.24 5.82 -13.09
C ALA A 72 3.73 6.81 -12.04
N LEU A 73 4.39 7.96 -11.95
CA LEU A 73 3.95 9.06 -11.10
C LEU A 73 2.55 9.50 -11.53
N GLN A 74 1.61 9.53 -10.62
CA GLN A 74 0.22 9.96 -10.81
C GLN A 74 0.06 11.44 -10.41
N ALA A 75 -1.08 12.05 -10.69
CA ALA A 75 -1.41 13.43 -10.27
C ALA A 75 -0.32 14.47 -10.61
N LYS A 76 0.25 14.40 -11.84
CA LYS A 76 1.38 15.25 -12.27
C LYS A 76 0.98 16.64 -12.70
N ASP A 77 -0.21 16.80 -13.22
CA ASP A 77 -0.76 18.08 -13.66
C ASP A 77 -1.79 18.59 -12.64
N SER A 78 -2.08 19.90 -12.70
CA SER A 78 -2.98 20.54 -11.73
C SER A 78 -4.34 19.86 -11.67
N LYS A 79 -4.93 19.50 -12.82
CA LYS A 79 -6.26 18.89 -12.85
C LYS A 79 -6.28 17.53 -12.16
N SER A 80 -5.32 16.68 -12.46
CA SER A 80 -5.22 15.36 -11.82
C SER A 80 -4.83 15.44 -10.35
N ALA A 81 -4.07 16.47 -9.96
CA ALA A 81 -3.75 16.75 -8.57
C ALA A 81 -5.00 17.17 -7.79
N ASP A 82 -5.75 18.15 -8.32
CA ASP A 82 -7.00 18.62 -7.71
C ASP A 82 -8.02 17.48 -7.58
N GLN A 83 -8.12 16.62 -8.59
CA GLN A 83 -8.98 15.43 -8.55
C GLN A 83 -8.57 14.46 -7.44
N LEU A 84 -7.28 14.14 -7.31
CA LEU A 84 -6.79 13.23 -6.27
C LEU A 84 -7.06 13.78 -4.87
N ILE A 85 -6.90 15.09 -4.67
CA ILE A 85 -7.20 15.76 -3.41
C ILE A 85 -8.70 15.66 -3.08
N GLU A 86 -9.56 15.95 -4.06
CA GLU A 86 -11.01 15.86 -3.91
C GLU A 86 -11.45 14.42 -3.60
N GLU A 87 -10.96 13.44 -4.34
CA GLU A 87 -11.21 12.01 -4.11
C GLU A 87 -10.79 11.58 -2.70
N SER A 88 -9.64 12.05 -2.22
CA SER A 88 -9.17 11.77 -0.86
C SER A 88 -10.14 12.27 0.20
N GLN A 89 -10.65 13.50 0.07
CA GLN A 89 -11.62 14.07 0.99
C GLN A 89 -12.99 13.36 0.94
N GLN A 90 -13.40 12.94 -0.26
CA GLN A 90 -14.64 12.17 -0.42
C GLN A 90 -14.53 10.78 0.22
N LEU A 91 -13.37 10.13 0.14
CA LEU A 91 -13.13 8.83 0.79
C LEU A 91 -13.08 8.94 2.31
N GLU A 92 -12.47 9.99 2.87
CA GLU A 92 -12.57 10.28 4.31
C GLU A 92 -14.02 10.47 4.73
N THR A 93 -14.78 11.27 3.98
CA THR A 93 -16.22 11.52 4.25
C THR A 93 -17.04 10.22 4.16
N ALA A 94 -16.67 9.32 3.25
CA ALA A 94 -17.30 8.02 3.08
C ALA A 94 -16.97 7.02 4.20
N GLY A 95 -16.00 7.32 5.08
CA GLY A 95 -15.65 6.50 6.23
C GLY A 95 -14.33 5.75 6.11
N ALA A 96 -13.47 6.10 5.15
CA ALA A 96 -12.09 5.61 5.17
C ALA A 96 -11.40 6.06 6.47
N VAL A 97 -10.64 5.16 7.10
CA VAL A 97 -9.90 5.43 8.34
C VAL A 97 -8.43 5.77 8.09
N GLY A 98 -7.97 5.67 6.86
CA GLY A 98 -6.64 6.05 6.41
C GLY A 98 -6.51 5.95 4.91
N ILE A 99 -5.50 6.61 4.35
CA ILE A 99 -5.22 6.60 2.90
C ILE A 99 -3.75 6.25 2.66
N ILE A 100 -3.49 5.36 1.71
CA ILE A 100 -2.16 5.12 1.16
C ILE A 100 -2.04 5.90 -0.15
N LEU A 101 -0.97 6.66 -0.29
CA LEU A 101 -0.63 7.38 -1.52
C LEU A 101 0.63 6.77 -2.14
N GLU A 102 0.51 6.20 -3.34
CA GLU A 102 1.63 5.62 -4.05
C GLU A 102 1.97 6.39 -5.32
N LEU A 103 3.28 6.72 -5.48
CA LEU A 103 3.82 7.44 -6.64
C LEU A 103 3.02 8.72 -6.95
N VAL A 104 2.86 9.57 -5.95
CA VAL A 104 2.21 10.89 -6.03
C VAL A 104 3.28 11.97 -5.82
N PRO A 105 3.23 13.12 -6.52
CA PRO A 105 4.15 14.23 -6.26
C PRO A 105 4.11 14.67 -4.79
N GLU A 106 5.26 14.91 -4.21
CA GLU A 106 5.41 15.25 -2.79
C GLU A 106 4.52 16.43 -2.36
N ALA A 107 4.43 17.47 -3.20
CA ALA A 107 3.59 18.63 -2.89
C ALA A 107 2.09 18.29 -2.83
N VAL A 108 1.62 17.36 -3.66
CA VAL A 108 0.23 16.89 -3.66
C VAL A 108 -0.03 16.01 -2.43
N ALA A 109 0.88 15.08 -2.13
CA ALA A 109 0.78 14.24 -0.95
C ALA A 109 0.78 15.07 0.35
N GLN A 110 1.61 16.12 0.41
CA GLN A 110 1.62 17.07 1.52
C GLN A 110 0.29 17.79 1.69
N GLN A 111 -0.33 18.24 0.60
CA GLN A 111 -1.64 18.87 0.66
C GLN A 111 -2.72 17.91 1.17
N VAL A 112 -2.74 16.67 0.68
CA VAL A 112 -3.67 15.64 1.16
C VAL A 112 -3.48 15.41 2.66
N SER A 113 -2.23 15.22 3.12
CA SER A 113 -1.93 15.00 4.54
C SER A 113 -2.33 16.18 5.45
N GLN A 114 -2.25 17.41 4.94
CA GLN A 114 -2.67 18.60 5.68
C GLN A 114 -4.18 18.81 5.73
N LEU A 115 -4.91 18.33 4.73
CA LEU A 115 -6.35 18.53 4.61
C LEU A 115 -7.16 17.45 5.34
N LEU A 116 -6.65 16.21 5.37
CA LEU A 116 -7.34 15.10 6.00
C LEU A 116 -7.10 15.05 7.52
N ARG A 117 -8.02 14.42 8.23
CA ARG A 117 -7.91 14.12 9.67
C ARG A 117 -7.47 12.68 9.92
N ILE A 118 -7.62 11.83 8.92
CA ILE A 118 -7.19 10.43 8.94
C ILE A 118 -5.72 10.32 8.50
N PRO A 119 -4.97 9.31 8.95
CA PRO A 119 -3.57 9.14 8.58
C PRO A 119 -3.38 8.93 7.08
N VAL A 120 -2.37 9.59 6.53
CA VAL A 120 -1.91 9.44 5.15
C VAL A 120 -0.53 8.76 5.16
N ILE A 121 -0.43 7.60 4.52
CA ILE A 121 0.79 6.81 4.44
C ILE A 121 1.34 6.85 3.02
N GLY A 122 2.60 7.25 2.87
CA GLY A 122 3.23 7.40 1.56
C GLY A 122 4.11 6.23 1.15
N ILE A 123 4.14 5.94 -0.15
CA ILE A 123 5.18 5.13 -0.79
C ILE A 123 5.55 5.79 -2.13
N GLY A 124 6.78 6.30 -2.22
CA GLY A 124 7.17 7.13 -3.36
C GLY A 124 6.35 8.41 -3.52
N ALA A 125 5.86 8.98 -2.40
CA ALA A 125 5.03 10.18 -2.33
C ALA A 125 5.70 11.34 -1.55
N GLY A 126 7.02 11.29 -1.37
CA GLY A 126 7.77 12.27 -0.57
C GLY A 126 7.67 12.00 0.92
N MET A 127 8.18 12.94 1.73
CA MET A 127 8.38 12.75 3.18
C MET A 127 7.33 13.44 4.06
N HIS A 128 6.33 14.09 3.46
CA HIS A 128 5.35 14.90 4.20
C HIS A 128 4.05 14.18 4.56
N CYS A 129 3.98 12.86 4.33
CA CYS A 129 2.90 12.02 4.84
C CYS A 129 3.10 11.70 6.33
N ASP A 130 2.04 11.30 7.03
CA ASP A 130 2.08 10.93 8.44
C ASP A 130 2.92 9.69 8.72
N GLY A 131 3.07 8.82 7.71
CA GLY A 131 3.92 7.64 7.76
C GLY A 131 4.40 7.20 6.38
N GLN A 132 5.26 6.18 6.37
CA GLN A 132 5.82 5.59 5.14
C GLN A 132 5.64 4.07 5.16
N VAL A 133 5.34 3.50 4.01
CA VAL A 133 5.35 2.05 3.79
C VAL A 133 6.37 1.68 2.73
N GLN A 134 7.01 0.53 2.87
CA GLN A 134 7.96 0.01 1.89
C GLN A 134 7.70 -1.48 1.65
N VAL A 135 7.92 -1.92 0.42
CA VAL A 135 7.89 -3.34 0.09
C VAL A 135 9.07 -4.03 0.75
N TRP A 136 8.82 -5.07 1.54
CA TRP A 136 9.86 -5.79 2.28
C TRP A 136 11.01 -6.28 1.39
N HIS A 137 10.68 -6.87 0.24
CA HIS A 137 11.68 -7.39 -0.69
C HIS A 137 12.64 -6.31 -1.21
N ASP A 138 12.11 -5.11 -1.47
CA ASP A 138 12.92 -3.96 -1.88
C ASP A 138 13.79 -3.48 -0.72
N LEU A 139 13.20 -3.30 0.46
CA LEU A 139 13.86 -2.77 1.65
C LEU A 139 15.07 -3.60 2.07
N VAL A 140 14.93 -4.93 2.12
CA VAL A 140 16.02 -5.83 2.51
C VAL A 140 16.90 -6.28 1.35
N GLY A 141 16.59 -5.88 0.12
CA GLY A 141 17.38 -6.21 -1.07
C GLY A 141 17.29 -7.67 -1.48
N LEU A 142 16.11 -8.28 -1.41
CA LEU A 142 15.85 -9.62 -1.96
C LEU A 142 15.70 -9.62 -3.48
N GLU A 143 15.23 -8.49 -4.06
CA GLU A 143 15.10 -8.31 -5.49
C GLU A 143 16.41 -7.77 -6.11
N THR A 144 16.72 -8.22 -7.32
CA THR A 144 17.86 -7.68 -8.09
C THR A 144 17.51 -6.33 -8.72
N ARG A 145 16.23 -6.11 -9.03
CA ARG A 145 15.74 -4.86 -9.58
C ARG A 145 15.58 -3.82 -8.47
N VAL A 146 16.10 -2.62 -8.70
CA VAL A 146 15.94 -1.48 -7.79
C VAL A 146 14.96 -0.48 -8.40
N TYR A 147 13.88 -0.19 -7.68
CA TYR A 147 12.93 0.85 -8.06
C TYR A 147 13.36 2.20 -7.51
N LYS A 148 13.16 3.27 -8.29
CA LYS A 148 13.60 4.63 -7.92
C LYS A 148 12.93 5.17 -6.65
N HIS A 149 11.73 4.68 -6.33
CA HIS A 149 10.93 5.11 -5.18
C HIS A 149 11.05 4.18 -3.98
N ALA A 150 11.82 3.09 -4.11
CA ALA A 150 12.03 2.13 -3.03
C ALA A 150 13.36 2.41 -2.32
N PHE A 151 13.35 2.29 -1.00
CA PHE A 151 14.58 2.27 -0.20
C PHE A 151 15.13 0.86 -0.15
N ARG A 152 16.41 0.71 -0.51
CA ARG A 152 17.14 -0.55 -0.36
C ARG A 152 18.21 -0.36 0.71
N LEU A 153 18.00 -0.95 1.88
CA LEU A 153 18.88 -0.84 3.04
C LEU A 153 19.63 -2.14 3.35
N GLY A 154 19.28 -3.23 2.65
CA GLY A 154 19.91 -4.53 2.78
C GLY A 154 20.41 -5.07 1.45
N ASP A 155 21.10 -6.22 1.49
CA ASP A 155 21.58 -6.97 0.34
C ASP A 155 21.39 -8.48 0.51
N ALA A 156 20.16 -8.84 0.85
CA ALA A 156 19.81 -10.21 1.19
C ALA A 156 20.00 -11.18 0.00
N TYR A 157 19.79 -10.73 -1.23
CA TYR A 157 20.00 -11.55 -2.43
C TYR A 157 21.45 -12.01 -2.56
N ASN A 158 22.40 -11.09 -2.49
CA ASN A 158 23.83 -11.44 -2.62
C ASN A 158 24.30 -12.28 -1.44
N THR A 159 23.90 -11.93 -0.21
CA THR A 159 24.24 -12.69 0.99
C THR A 159 23.79 -14.16 0.90
N GLN A 160 22.57 -14.40 0.42
CA GLN A 160 22.06 -15.76 0.22
C GLN A 160 22.82 -16.49 -0.90
N THR A 161 23.07 -15.80 -2.01
CA THR A 161 23.81 -16.37 -3.16
C THR A 161 25.24 -16.77 -2.78
N GLU A 162 25.95 -15.92 -2.05
CA GLU A 162 27.29 -16.19 -1.52
C GLU A 162 27.31 -17.38 -0.57
N SER A 163 26.29 -17.47 0.31
CA SER A 163 26.16 -18.59 1.25
C SER A 163 25.97 -19.93 0.52
N VAL A 164 25.13 -19.96 -0.51
CA VAL A 164 24.92 -21.16 -1.33
C VAL A 164 26.20 -21.52 -2.11
N GLN A 165 26.90 -20.53 -2.67
CA GLN A 165 28.16 -20.78 -3.38
C GLN A 165 29.24 -21.30 -2.45
N ALA A 166 29.37 -20.74 -1.24
CA ALA A 166 30.31 -21.22 -0.23
C ALA A 166 30.02 -22.69 0.16
N TYR A 167 28.73 -23.03 0.35
CA TYR A 167 28.36 -24.43 0.61
C TYR A 167 28.71 -25.37 -0.57
N ARG A 168 28.41 -24.96 -1.81
CA ARG A 168 28.79 -25.75 -3.01
C ARG A 168 30.28 -26.02 -3.07
N ASN A 169 31.10 -25.01 -2.81
CA ASN A 169 32.56 -25.18 -2.80
C ASN A 169 33.00 -26.18 -1.71
N LEU A 170 32.41 -26.10 -0.53
CA LEU A 170 32.72 -26.98 0.59
C LEU A 170 32.42 -28.45 0.34
N ILE A 171 31.43 -28.78 -0.48
CA ILE A 171 31.09 -30.17 -0.85
C ILE A 171 31.82 -30.64 -2.11
N ALA A 172 32.29 -29.72 -2.97
CA ALA A 172 33.03 -30.06 -4.17
C ALA A 172 34.48 -30.50 -3.87
N ASP A 173 35.05 -30.08 -2.73
CA ASP A 173 36.42 -30.40 -2.29
C ASP A 173 36.50 -31.72 -1.52
N LYS A 174 35.43 -32.54 -1.50
CA LYS A 174 35.35 -33.88 -0.90
C LYS A 174 35.34 -34.96 -1.97
#